data_f5984baf55125055ac965e5aa2fee76a
#
_entry.id   f5984baf55125055ac965e5aa2fee76a
#
_cell.length_a   1.000
_cell.length_b   1.000
_cell.length_c   1.000
_cell.angle_alpha   90.00
_cell.angle_beta   90.00
_cell.angle_gamma   90.00
#
_symmetry.space_group_name_H-M   'P 1'
#
loop_
_entity.id
_entity.type
_entity.pdbx_description
1 polymer ?
#
loop_
_entity_poly.entity_id
_entity_poly.type
_entity_poly.pdbx_seq_one_letter_code
_entity_poly.pdbx_strand_id
1 'polypeptide(L)'
;MIRVLIVDDSAVVRKVLTDELSRYPDIEVVGSAMDPYAARDKIVKLQPDVITLDVEMPRMDGLSFLAKLMKYHPMPVVVVSSLTPKNSEAAIRALELGAMEVISKPGSQYSTPDVSRQLIHAIRAAASARITQWQEPPAEVKPATKLSLQTTHKVIAIGASTGGTKAIEAVLKGLPVTTPGTVIVQHMPEYFTKSFADRLNTLCEMEVREARDNDPVVPGLALVAPGNKHLVLQRSGARYLARIKDGPPVHYQRPSVDVLFQSVARSAGRNAIGVLLTGMGVDGA
;
A
#
# COMPACT_ATOMS: atom_id res chain seq x y z
N MET A 1 -14.11 -8.07 -19.17
CA MET A 1 -13.32 -9.19 -18.63
C MET A 1 -11.89 -8.70 -18.53
N ILE A 2 -11.28 -8.76 -17.34
CA ILE A 2 -9.92 -8.27 -17.08
C ILE A 2 -8.93 -9.36 -17.46
N ARG A 3 -8.03 -9.07 -18.39
CA ARG A 3 -7.03 -10.00 -18.91
C ARG A 3 -5.74 -9.92 -18.09
N VAL A 4 -5.41 -11.01 -17.39
CA VAL A 4 -4.28 -11.05 -16.44
C VAL A 4 -3.17 -11.96 -16.95
N LEU A 5 -1.92 -11.47 -16.93
CA LEU A 5 -0.72 -12.27 -17.13
C LEU A 5 -0.01 -12.50 -15.79
N ILE A 6 0.23 -13.75 -15.44
CA ILE A 6 0.94 -14.13 -14.20
C ILE A 6 2.43 -14.30 -14.51
N VAL A 7 3.30 -13.58 -13.77
CA VAL A 7 4.76 -13.66 -13.92
C VAL A 7 5.38 -14.05 -12.58
N ASP A 8 5.85 -15.29 -12.48
CA ASP A 8 6.42 -15.87 -11.25
C ASP A 8 7.30 -17.07 -11.66
N ASP A 9 8.44 -17.28 -11.04
CA ASP A 9 9.34 -18.41 -11.39
C ASP A 9 8.81 -19.75 -10.89
N SER A 10 8.04 -19.76 -9.78
CA SER A 10 7.46 -20.96 -9.19
C SER A 10 6.25 -21.47 -9.99
N ALA A 11 6.36 -22.68 -10.55
CA ALA A 11 5.24 -23.33 -11.24
C ALA A 11 4.05 -23.57 -10.31
N VAL A 12 4.30 -23.81 -9.02
CA VAL A 12 3.24 -24.00 -8.00
C VAL A 12 2.48 -22.71 -7.78
N VAL A 13 3.18 -21.58 -7.59
CA VAL A 13 2.54 -20.27 -7.40
C VAL A 13 1.73 -19.90 -8.64
N ARG A 14 2.29 -20.06 -9.86
CA ARG A 14 1.53 -19.80 -11.09
C ARG A 14 0.25 -20.62 -11.17
N LYS A 15 0.30 -21.91 -10.80
CA LYS A 15 -0.89 -22.77 -10.79
C LYS A 15 -1.91 -22.28 -9.76
N VAL A 16 -1.50 -22.03 -8.51
CA VAL A 16 -2.39 -21.56 -7.44
C VAL A 16 -3.06 -20.24 -7.84
N LEU A 17 -2.30 -19.28 -8.34
CA LEU A 17 -2.85 -17.99 -8.78
C LEU A 17 -3.80 -18.16 -9.97
N THR A 18 -3.50 -19.05 -10.92
CA THR A 18 -4.40 -19.34 -12.06
C THR A 18 -5.70 -19.94 -11.56
N ASP A 19 -5.63 -20.96 -10.69
CA ASP A 19 -6.82 -21.65 -10.17
C ASP A 19 -7.70 -20.67 -9.33
N GLU A 20 -7.09 -19.78 -8.55
CA GLU A 20 -7.82 -18.79 -7.77
C GLU A 20 -8.47 -17.72 -8.65
N LEU A 21 -7.72 -17.13 -9.59
CA LEU A 21 -8.24 -16.08 -10.47
C LEU A 21 -9.37 -16.59 -11.38
N SER A 22 -9.28 -17.83 -11.84
CA SER A 22 -10.29 -18.47 -12.72
C SER A 22 -11.65 -18.69 -12.05
N ARG A 23 -11.76 -18.52 -10.72
CA ARG A 23 -13.04 -18.58 -10.00
C ARG A 23 -13.91 -17.33 -10.19
N TYR A 24 -13.34 -16.26 -10.73
CA TYR A 24 -14.01 -14.97 -10.88
C TYR A 24 -14.36 -14.71 -12.35
N PRO A 25 -15.64 -14.61 -12.68
CA PRO A 25 -16.10 -14.54 -14.09
C PRO A 25 -15.68 -13.27 -14.82
N ASP A 26 -15.25 -12.24 -14.09
CA ASP A 26 -14.77 -10.96 -14.65
C ASP A 26 -13.26 -10.94 -14.90
N ILE A 27 -12.53 -12.02 -14.55
CA ILE A 27 -11.07 -12.13 -14.70
C ILE A 27 -10.73 -13.32 -15.62
N GLU A 28 -9.87 -13.08 -16.58
CA GLU A 28 -9.32 -14.09 -17.50
C GLU A 28 -7.79 -14.17 -17.34
N VAL A 29 -7.26 -15.32 -16.97
CA VAL A 29 -5.81 -15.57 -17.00
C VAL A 29 -5.41 -15.90 -18.43
N VAL A 30 -4.92 -14.90 -19.16
CA VAL A 30 -4.53 -15.05 -20.57
C VAL A 30 -3.20 -15.79 -20.76
N GLY A 31 -2.44 -15.97 -19.69
CA GLY A 31 -1.19 -16.75 -19.72
C GLY A 31 -0.39 -16.62 -18.44
N SER A 32 0.71 -17.36 -18.40
CA SER A 32 1.70 -17.24 -17.32
C SER A 32 3.12 -17.27 -17.89
N ALA A 33 4.07 -16.63 -17.24
CA ALA A 33 5.48 -16.60 -17.61
C ALA A 33 6.35 -16.95 -16.41
N MET A 34 7.45 -17.67 -16.64
CA MET A 34 8.35 -18.11 -15.58
C MET A 34 9.57 -17.19 -15.41
N ASP A 35 9.74 -16.21 -16.31
CA ASP A 35 10.82 -15.25 -16.26
C ASP A 35 10.46 -13.97 -17.05
N PRO A 36 11.21 -12.87 -16.88
CA PRO A 36 10.98 -11.61 -17.57
C PRO A 36 11.02 -11.67 -19.11
N TYR A 37 11.80 -12.56 -19.70
CA TYR A 37 11.91 -12.68 -21.15
C TYR A 37 10.64 -13.29 -21.73
N ALA A 38 10.18 -14.39 -21.14
CA ALA A 38 8.90 -15.01 -21.50
C ALA A 38 7.72 -14.05 -21.25
N ALA A 39 7.79 -13.25 -20.17
CA ALA A 39 6.78 -12.25 -19.86
C ALA A 39 6.70 -11.18 -20.96
N ARG A 40 7.84 -10.61 -21.38
CA ARG A 40 7.90 -9.60 -22.46
C ARG A 40 7.22 -10.10 -23.74
N ASP A 41 7.57 -11.30 -24.19
CA ASP A 41 7.03 -11.85 -25.45
C ASP A 41 5.51 -12.11 -25.34
N LYS A 42 5.04 -12.54 -24.15
CA LYS A 42 3.61 -12.74 -23.88
C LYS A 42 2.83 -11.43 -23.73
N ILE A 43 3.43 -10.38 -23.17
CA ILE A 43 2.81 -9.06 -23.09
C ILE A 43 2.47 -8.56 -24.51
N VAL A 44 3.45 -8.60 -25.42
CA VAL A 44 3.25 -8.16 -26.81
C VAL A 44 2.20 -9.01 -27.52
N LYS A 45 2.25 -10.34 -27.33
CA LYS A 45 1.36 -11.27 -28.03
C LYS A 45 -0.06 -11.28 -27.47
N LEU A 46 -0.20 -11.25 -26.13
CA LEU A 46 -1.47 -11.46 -25.46
C LEU A 46 -2.14 -10.16 -25.02
N GLN A 47 -1.42 -9.05 -24.96
CA GLN A 47 -1.93 -7.73 -24.56
C GLN A 47 -2.79 -7.80 -23.29
N PRO A 48 -2.22 -8.21 -22.12
CA PRO A 48 -2.94 -8.26 -20.88
C PRO A 48 -3.29 -6.85 -20.38
N ASP A 49 -4.37 -6.73 -19.60
CA ASP A 49 -4.75 -5.47 -18.94
C ASP A 49 -3.96 -5.24 -17.66
N VAL A 50 -3.59 -6.34 -16.97
CA VAL A 50 -2.86 -6.30 -15.69
C VAL A 50 -1.82 -7.42 -15.66
N ILE A 51 -0.68 -7.15 -15.04
CA ILE A 51 0.34 -8.16 -14.73
C ILE A 51 0.40 -8.40 -13.22
N THR A 52 0.40 -9.65 -12.78
CA THR A 52 0.93 -10.01 -11.46
C THR A 52 2.40 -10.34 -11.59
N LEU A 53 3.26 -9.75 -10.77
CA LEU A 53 4.70 -9.83 -10.91
C LEU A 53 5.37 -10.25 -9.60
N ASP A 54 6.11 -11.35 -9.64
CA ASP A 54 7.08 -11.66 -8.60
C ASP A 54 8.32 -10.79 -8.74
N VAL A 55 8.81 -10.26 -7.62
CA VAL A 55 10.07 -9.50 -7.59
C VAL A 55 11.30 -10.40 -7.45
N GLU A 56 11.14 -11.64 -6.97
CA GLU A 56 12.20 -12.62 -6.77
C GLU A 56 12.23 -13.64 -7.90
N MET A 57 12.91 -13.32 -8.98
CA MET A 57 13.09 -14.24 -10.08
C MET A 57 14.57 -14.43 -10.44
N PRO A 58 15.02 -15.63 -10.84
CA PRO A 58 16.38 -15.87 -11.31
C PRO A 58 16.64 -15.16 -12.65
N ARG A 59 17.90 -14.91 -12.97
CA ARG A 59 18.44 -14.32 -14.23
C ARG A 59 18.22 -12.81 -14.37
N MET A 60 17.04 -12.31 -14.26
CA MET A 60 16.72 -10.87 -14.21
C MET A 60 15.75 -10.69 -13.04
N ASP A 61 16.11 -9.82 -12.10
CA ASP A 61 15.24 -9.50 -10.98
C ASP A 61 13.96 -8.77 -11.47
N GLY A 62 12.86 -9.01 -10.78
CA GLY A 62 11.56 -8.42 -11.14
C GLY A 62 11.56 -6.89 -11.11
N LEU A 63 12.40 -6.26 -10.29
CA LEU A 63 12.51 -4.80 -10.23
C LEU A 63 13.13 -4.22 -11.51
N SER A 64 14.20 -4.83 -12.01
CA SER A 64 14.80 -4.44 -13.29
C SER A 64 13.84 -4.63 -14.46
N PHE A 65 13.05 -5.69 -14.44
CA PHE A 65 12.00 -5.91 -15.41
C PHE A 65 10.90 -4.83 -15.31
N LEU A 66 10.41 -4.57 -14.10
CA LEU A 66 9.39 -3.56 -13.84
C LEU A 66 9.84 -2.17 -14.31
N ALA A 67 11.08 -1.78 -13.99
CA ALA A 67 11.63 -0.50 -14.42
C ALA A 67 11.63 -0.35 -15.95
N LYS A 68 12.04 -1.39 -16.68
CA LYS A 68 12.01 -1.41 -18.14
C LYS A 68 10.58 -1.39 -18.68
N LEU A 69 9.69 -2.18 -18.08
CA LEU A 69 8.30 -2.24 -18.47
C LEU A 69 7.63 -0.87 -18.34
N MET A 70 7.77 -0.22 -17.19
CA MET A 70 7.18 1.10 -16.94
C MET A 70 7.76 2.21 -17.79
N LYS A 71 9.01 2.07 -18.24
CA LYS A 71 9.66 3.01 -19.15
C LYS A 71 9.21 2.87 -20.58
N TYR A 72 9.09 1.63 -21.11
CA TYR A 72 8.91 1.38 -22.53
C TYR A 72 7.49 0.94 -22.91
N HIS A 73 6.77 0.34 -21.98
CA HIS A 73 5.40 -0.14 -22.16
C HIS A 73 4.62 -0.06 -20.84
N PRO A 74 4.34 1.16 -20.34
CA PRO A 74 3.67 1.33 -19.04
C PRO A 74 2.32 0.63 -19.02
N MET A 75 2.12 -0.22 -18.02
CA MET A 75 0.87 -0.95 -17.81
C MET A 75 0.66 -1.29 -16.34
N PRO A 76 -0.58 -1.63 -15.91
CA PRO A 76 -0.88 -1.99 -14.53
C PRO A 76 -0.10 -3.22 -14.06
N VAL A 77 0.63 -3.09 -12.95
CA VAL A 77 1.38 -4.18 -12.32
C VAL A 77 1.01 -4.28 -10.84
N VAL A 78 0.59 -5.46 -10.42
CA VAL A 78 0.40 -5.85 -9.02
C VAL A 78 1.55 -6.77 -8.63
N VAL A 79 2.34 -6.37 -7.66
CA VAL A 79 3.45 -7.19 -7.17
C VAL A 79 2.92 -8.25 -6.20
N VAL A 80 3.37 -9.48 -6.37
CA VAL A 80 3.05 -10.61 -5.49
C VAL A 80 4.37 -11.13 -4.92
N SER A 81 4.61 -10.89 -3.62
CA SER A 81 5.91 -11.14 -3.00
C SER A 81 5.80 -11.94 -1.70
N SER A 82 6.85 -12.67 -1.35
CA SER A 82 6.92 -13.39 -0.08
C SER A 82 7.06 -12.42 1.10
N LEU A 83 6.42 -12.76 2.23
CA LEU A 83 6.47 -11.95 3.44
C LEU A 83 7.78 -12.16 4.21
N THR A 84 8.82 -11.49 3.78
CA THR A 84 10.10 -11.45 4.50
C THR A 84 10.60 -10.00 4.60
N PRO A 85 11.40 -9.66 5.63
CA PRO A 85 11.97 -8.32 5.74
C PRO A 85 12.77 -7.89 4.50
N LYS A 86 13.52 -8.82 3.89
CA LYS A 86 14.29 -8.55 2.67
C LYS A 86 13.38 -8.21 1.48
N ASN A 87 12.29 -8.94 1.34
CA ASN A 87 11.36 -8.76 0.22
C ASN A 87 10.48 -7.52 0.38
N SER A 88 10.29 -7.06 1.61
CA SER A 88 9.53 -5.84 1.86
C SER A 88 10.23 -4.59 1.32
N GLU A 89 11.55 -4.51 1.39
CA GLU A 89 12.30 -3.41 0.75
C GLU A 89 12.16 -3.46 -0.78
N ALA A 90 12.30 -4.64 -1.37
CA ALA A 90 12.12 -4.82 -2.82
C ALA A 90 10.70 -4.46 -3.27
N ALA A 91 9.69 -4.83 -2.47
CA ALA A 91 8.30 -4.51 -2.75
C ALA A 91 8.01 -3.00 -2.68
N ILE A 92 8.55 -2.30 -1.68
CA ILE A 92 8.44 -0.84 -1.61
C ILE A 92 9.12 -0.19 -2.82
N ARG A 93 10.30 -0.68 -3.21
CA ARG A 93 10.98 -0.20 -4.41
C ARG A 93 10.18 -0.48 -5.70
N ALA A 94 9.43 -1.58 -5.75
CA ALA A 94 8.52 -1.84 -6.87
C ALA A 94 7.40 -0.79 -6.96
N LEU A 95 6.84 -0.37 -5.82
CA LEU A 95 5.85 0.74 -5.78
C LEU A 95 6.44 2.05 -6.31
N GLU A 96 7.72 2.35 -6.00
CA GLU A 96 8.44 3.50 -6.56
C GLU A 96 8.54 3.44 -8.07
N LEU A 97 8.89 2.27 -8.59
CA LEU A 97 9.04 2.02 -10.01
C LEU A 97 7.71 2.02 -10.78
N GLY A 98 6.59 2.10 -10.08
CA GLY A 98 5.28 2.25 -10.69
C GLY A 98 4.32 1.07 -10.51
N ALA A 99 4.68 0.05 -9.72
CA ALA A 99 3.70 -0.94 -9.31
C ALA A 99 2.53 -0.28 -8.59
N MET A 100 1.33 -0.80 -8.80
CA MET A 100 0.10 -0.25 -8.25
C MET A 100 -0.11 -0.68 -6.80
N GLU A 101 0.23 -1.91 -6.49
CA GLU A 101 0.01 -2.52 -5.19
C GLU A 101 0.97 -3.69 -4.95
N VAL A 102 1.16 -4.05 -3.67
CA VAL A 102 1.93 -5.21 -3.25
C VAL A 102 1.05 -6.12 -2.42
N ILE A 103 0.98 -7.39 -2.82
CA ILE A 103 0.22 -8.45 -2.15
C ILE A 103 1.17 -9.53 -1.69
N SER A 104 0.87 -10.17 -0.57
CA SER A 104 1.61 -11.34 -0.12
C SER A 104 1.33 -12.56 -0.99
N LYS A 105 2.35 -13.39 -1.26
CA LYS A 105 2.15 -14.70 -1.89
C LYS A 105 1.25 -15.58 -1.02
N PRO A 106 0.34 -16.36 -1.61
CA PRO A 106 -0.41 -17.35 -0.86
C PRO A 106 0.56 -18.38 -0.24
N GLY A 107 0.48 -18.59 1.06
CA GLY A 107 1.37 -19.46 1.82
C GLY A 107 0.75 -19.95 3.12
N SER A 108 1.45 -20.84 3.83
CA SER A 108 0.96 -21.57 5.00
C SER A 108 0.62 -20.70 6.24
N GLN A 109 1.01 -19.44 6.28
CA GLN A 109 0.80 -18.54 7.44
C GLN A 109 -0.41 -17.61 7.28
N TYR A 110 -0.96 -17.44 6.08
CA TYR A 110 -2.13 -16.62 5.82
C TYR A 110 -3.21 -17.46 5.16
N SER A 111 -4.45 -17.29 5.61
CA SER A 111 -5.55 -18.04 5.03
C SER A 111 -5.67 -17.66 3.55
N THR A 112 -5.59 -18.66 2.70
CA THR A 112 -5.68 -18.51 1.24
C THR A 112 -6.87 -17.63 0.79
N PRO A 113 -8.07 -17.68 1.44
CA PRO A 113 -9.21 -16.85 1.05
C PRO A 113 -9.00 -15.34 1.21
N ASP A 114 -8.27 -14.89 2.23
CA ASP A 114 -8.08 -13.45 2.47
C ASP A 114 -7.04 -12.86 1.50
N VAL A 115 -5.95 -13.59 1.24
CA VAL A 115 -4.94 -13.20 0.24
C VAL A 115 -5.54 -13.17 -1.17
N SER A 116 -6.36 -14.18 -1.51
CA SER A 116 -7.05 -14.22 -2.80
C SER A 116 -7.96 -13.02 -3.00
N ARG A 117 -8.74 -12.65 -1.98
CA ARG A 117 -9.60 -11.45 -2.04
C ARG A 117 -8.81 -10.16 -2.23
N GLN A 118 -7.71 -10.00 -1.49
CA GLN A 118 -6.81 -8.85 -1.65
C GLN A 118 -6.26 -8.78 -3.07
N LEU A 119 -5.80 -9.89 -3.62
CA LEU A 119 -5.30 -9.96 -4.99
C LEU A 119 -6.36 -9.58 -6.02
N ILE A 120 -7.58 -10.10 -5.89
CA ILE A 120 -8.70 -9.76 -6.78
C ILE A 120 -9.02 -8.27 -6.71
N HIS A 121 -9.07 -7.69 -5.50
CA HIS A 121 -9.27 -6.25 -5.32
C HIS A 121 -8.15 -5.45 -6.00
N ALA A 122 -6.90 -5.81 -5.79
CA ALA A 122 -5.75 -5.16 -6.41
C ALA A 122 -5.79 -5.22 -7.95
N ILE A 123 -6.14 -6.38 -8.53
CA ILE A 123 -6.28 -6.55 -9.98
C ILE A 123 -7.39 -5.67 -10.55
N ARG A 124 -8.57 -5.65 -9.91
CA ARG A 124 -9.70 -4.80 -10.35
C ARG A 124 -9.36 -3.32 -10.26
N ALA A 125 -8.74 -2.90 -9.16
CA ALA A 125 -8.27 -1.54 -8.99
C ALA A 125 -7.23 -1.16 -10.05
N ALA A 126 -6.25 -2.04 -10.29
CA ALA A 126 -5.22 -1.84 -11.29
C ALA A 126 -5.79 -1.74 -12.72
N ALA A 127 -6.73 -2.61 -13.07
CA ALA A 127 -7.39 -2.59 -14.39
C ALA A 127 -8.22 -1.32 -14.63
N SER A 128 -8.76 -0.70 -13.58
CA SER A 128 -9.54 0.54 -13.69
C SER A 128 -8.67 1.80 -13.68
N ALA A 129 -7.40 1.69 -13.33
CA ALA A 129 -6.49 2.82 -13.25
C ALA A 129 -6.07 3.28 -14.65
N ARG A 130 -6.11 4.60 -14.87
CA ARG A 130 -5.47 5.19 -16.05
C ARG A 130 -3.99 5.38 -15.75
N ILE A 131 -3.15 4.57 -16.36
CA ILE A 131 -1.71 4.80 -16.30
C ILE A 131 -1.39 5.95 -17.26
N THR A 132 -1.27 7.14 -16.71
CA THR A 132 -0.58 8.24 -17.39
C THR A 132 0.93 7.98 -17.24
N GLN A 133 1.70 8.23 -18.31
CA GLN A 133 3.16 8.27 -18.18
C GLN A 133 3.50 9.16 -16.98
N TRP A 134 4.23 8.58 -16.01
CA TRP A 134 4.62 9.32 -14.83
C TRP A 134 5.43 10.54 -15.29
N GLN A 135 4.83 11.70 -15.20
CA GLN A 135 5.55 12.96 -15.30
C GLN A 135 6.01 13.28 -13.88
N GLU A 136 7.30 13.51 -13.71
CA GLU A 136 7.81 14.08 -12.47
C GLU A 136 6.91 15.26 -12.09
N PRO A 137 6.33 15.28 -10.89
CA PRO A 137 5.56 16.43 -10.46
C PRO A 137 6.47 17.64 -10.59
N PRO A 138 5.97 18.80 -11.08
CA PRO A 138 6.77 19.98 -11.20
C PRO A 138 7.45 20.27 -9.87
N ALA A 139 8.76 20.51 -9.91
CA ALA A 139 9.68 20.56 -8.78
C ALA A 139 9.43 21.71 -7.77
N GLU A 140 8.27 22.37 -7.82
CA GLU A 140 7.87 23.42 -6.91
C GLU A 140 6.50 23.13 -6.29
N VAL A 141 6.46 22.25 -5.30
CA VAL A 141 5.52 22.47 -4.21
C VAL A 141 6.13 23.61 -3.39
N LYS A 142 5.67 24.83 -3.61
CA LYS A 142 6.04 25.95 -2.73
C LYS A 142 5.76 25.51 -1.31
N PRO A 143 6.73 25.61 -0.37
CA PRO A 143 6.49 25.24 1.01
C PRO A 143 5.24 25.97 1.45
N ALA A 144 4.28 25.23 1.98
CA ALA A 144 3.05 25.82 2.53
C ALA A 144 3.48 26.92 3.48
N THR A 145 2.98 28.12 3.24
CA THR A 145 3.22 29.28 4.08
C THR A 145 3.15 28.83 5.52
N LYS A 146 4.16 29.14 6.35
CA LYS A 146 4.25 28.71 7.75
C LYS A 146 2.90 28.99 8.42
N LEU A 147 2.00 28.05 8.36
CA LEU A 147 0.76 28.10 9.10
C LEU A 147 1.16 28.02 10.56
N SER A 148 1.08 29.16 11.24
CA SER A 148 1.14 29.22 12.70
C SER A 148 -0.08 28.46 13.22
N LEU A 149 -0.01 27.13 13.20
CA LEU A 149 -1.00 26.28 13.79
C LEU A 149 -0.81 26.32 15.31
N GLN A 150 -1.35 27.37 15.91
CA GLN A 150 -1.62 27.39 17.35
C GLN A 150 -2.67 26.31 17.66
N THR A 151 -2.29 25.03 17.71
CA THR A 151 -3.17 24.08 18.39
C THR A 151 -2.46 22.78 18.71
N THR A 152 -2.10 22.68 19.89
CA THR A 152 -1.46 21.59 20.60
C THR A 152 -2.30 20.31 20.76
N HIS A 153 -3.54 20.26 20.29
CA HIS A 153 -4.44 19.13 20.58
C HIS A 153 -5.10 18.49 19.35
N LYS A 154 -4.79 18.96 18.13
CA LYS A 154 -5.33 18.32 16.94
C LYS A 154 -4.61 17.03 16.59
N VAL A 155 -5.33 16.10 15.99
CA VAL A 155 -4.82 14.84 15.46
C VAL A 155 -5.29 14.67 14.04
N ILE A 156 -4.38 14.29 13.14
CA ILE A 156 -4.69 13.95 11.76
C ILE A 156 -4.75 12.43 11.65
N ALA A 157 -5.83 11.90 11.08
CA ALA A 157 -5.96 10.50 10.73
C ALA A 157 -6.05 10.37 9.20
N ILE A 158 -5.15 9.59 8.63
CA ILE A 158 -5.09 9.36 7.18
C ILE A 158 -5.42 7.90 6.90
N GLY A 159 -6.36 7.65 5.98
CA GLY A 159 -6.69 6.34 5.47
C GLY A 159 -6.39 6.24 3.98
N ALA A 160 -5.81 5.13 3.53
CA ALA A 160 -5.52 4.90 2.12
C ALA A 160 -5.44 3.41 1.77
N SER A 161 -5.62 3.09 0.48
CA SER A 161 -5.54 1.76 -0.08
C SER A 161 -4.74 1.77 -1.39
N THR A 162 -5.26 1.21 -2.47
CA THR A 162 -4.58 1.14 -3.77
C THR A 162 -4.15 2.53 -4.26
N GLY A 163 -2.87 2.68 -4.61
CA GLY A 163 -2.27 3.97 -4.94
C GLY A 163 -1.96 4.86 -3.73
N GLY A 164 -2.35 4.43 -2.53
CA GLY A 164 -2.21 5.18 -1.28
C GLY A 164 -0.76 5.48 -0.91
N THR A 165 0.17 4.61 -1.23
CA THR A 165 1.60 4.80 -0.92
C THR A 165 2.15 6.09 -1.54
N LYS A 166 1.84 6.34 -2.82
CA LYS A 166 2.24 7.58 -3.52
C LYS A 166 1.46 8.80 -3.02
N ALA A 167 0.17 8.63 -2.74
CA ALA A 167 -0.66 9.72 -2.24
C ALA A 167 -0.23 10.15 -0.83
N ILE A 168 0.03 9.22 0.08
CA ILE A 168 0.55 9.50 1.43
C ILE A 168 1.93 10.18 1.33
N GLU A 169 2.84 9.67 0.49
CA GLU A 169 4.15 10.28 0.26
C GLU A 169 4.02 11.73 -0.19
N ALA A 170 3.16 12.01 -1.18
CA ALA A 170 2.93 13.35 -1.69
C ALA A 170 2.37 14.30 -0.61
N VAL A 171 1.44 13.82 0.21
CA VAL A 171 0.88 14.60 1.32
C VAL A 171 1.94 14.88 2.39
N LEU A 172 2.63 13.86 2.88
CA LEU A 172 3.57 14.01 3.99
C LEU A 172 4.80 14.85 3.63
N LYS A 173 5.29 14.77 2.39
CA LYS A 173 6.39 15.62 1.89
C LYS A 173 6.06 17.13 1.95
N GLY A 174 4.79 17.49 1.84
CA GLY A 174 4.35 18.88 1.93
C GLY A 174 4.08 19.36 3.35
N LEU A 175 4.20 18.51 4.37
CA LEU A 175 3.86 18.84 5.75
C LEU A 175 5.10 19.19 6.58
N PRO A 176 5.10 20.34 7.30
CA PRO A 176 6.22 20.74 8.14
C PRO A 176 6.27 19.97 9.46
N VAL A 177 7.41 20.02 10.15
CA VAL A 177 7.62 19.40 11.48
C VAL A 177 6.64 19.89 12.57
N THR A 178 5.98 21.01 12.35
CA THR A 178 4.96 21.54 13.26
C THR A 178 3.57 20.93 13.06
N THR A 179 3.42 20.04 12.08
CA THR A 179 2.15 19.34 11.79
C THR A 179 1.65 18.59 13.04
N PRO A 180 0.35 18.65 13.35
CA PRO A 180 -0.22 17.86 14.43
C PRO A 180 0.14 16.37 14.33
N GLY A 181 0.16 15.67 15.47
CA GLY A 181 0.40 14.24 15.49
C GLY A 181 -0.51 13.51 14.51
N THR A 182 0.08 12.68 13.67
CA THR A 182 -0.60 12.04 12.53
C THR A 182 -0.60 10.53 12.71
N VAL A 183 -1.74 9.89 12.49
CA VAL A 183 -1.90 8.43 12.49
C VAL A 183 -2.40 7.96 11.14
N ILE A 184 -1.79 6.91 10.59
CA ILE A 184 -1.97 6.52 9.19
C ILE A 184 -2.32 5.04 9.10
N VAL A 185 -3.36 4.72 8.35
CA VAL A 185 -3.65 3.36 7.87
C VAL A 185 -3.46 3.33 6.36
N GLN A 186 -2.52 2.52 5.91
CA GLN A 186 -2.41 2.06 4.53
C GLN A 186 -2.72 0.56 4.52
N HIS A 187 -3.63 0.12 3.67
CA HIS A 187 -3.85 -1.32 3.47
C HIS A 187 -2.59 -1.94 2.87
N MET A 188 -1.87 -2.67 3.72
CA MET A 188 -0.58 -3.23 3.37
C MET A 188 -0.28 -4.44 4.25
N PRO A 189 0.31 -5.52 3.72
CA PRO A 189 0.68 -6.68 4.52
C PRO A 189 1.73 -6.37 5.59
N GLU A 190 1.83 -7.27 6.57
CA GLU A 190 2.86 -7.25 7.60
C GLU A 190 4.26 -7.20 6.98
N TYR A 191 5.22 -6.59 7.66
CA TYR A 191 6.59 -6.28 7.23
C TYR A 191 6.69 -5.15 6.18
N PHE A 192 5.74 -5.01 5.26
CA PHE A 192 5.78 -3.92 4.28
C PHE A 192 5.48 -2.56 4.90
N THR A 193 4.64 -2.51 5.94
CA THR A 193 4.30 -1.28 6.67
C THR A 193 5.52 -0.64 7.32
N LYS A 194 6.42 -1.46 7.89
CA LYS A 194 7.67 -0.95 8.46
C LYS A 194 8.57 -0.35 7.38
N SER A 195 8.83 -1.08 6.29
CA SER A 195 9.67 -0.60 5.20
C SER A 195 9.09 0.66 4.54
N PHE A 196 7.77 0.76 4.46
CA PHE A 196 7.07 1.95 3.97
C PHE A 196 7.27 3.15 4.91
N ALA A 197 7.11 2.95 6.22
CA ALA A 197 7.34 4.01 7.20
C ALA A 197 8.81 4.47 7.21
N ASP A 198 9.75 3.55 7.22
CA ASP A 198 11.19 3.84 7.18
C ASP A 198 11.54 4.67 5.92
N ARG A 199 10.96 4.33 4.76
CA ARG A 199 11.13 5.11 3.53
C ARG A 199 10.54 6.52 3.66
N LEU A 200 9.30 6.65 4.13
CA LEU A 200 8.68 7.97 4.32
C LEU A 200 9.52 8.85 5.24
N ASN A 201 10.12 8.27 6.28
CA ASN A 201 11.00 8.97 7.20
C ASN A 201 12.24 9.58 6.51
N THR A 202 12.72 8.98 5.42
CA THR A 202 13.85 9.54 4.64
C THR A 202 13.44 10.67 3.71
N LEU A 203 12.15 10.83 3.45
CA LEU A 203 11.61 11.75 2.43
C LEU A 203 10.88 12.96 3.01
N CYS A 204 10.47 12.89 4.27
CA CYS A 204 9.63 13.88 4.94
C CYS A 204 10.40 14.67 5.99
N GLU A 205 9.95 15.89 6.28
CA GLU A 205 10.50 16.69 7.39
C GLU A 205 10.03 16.16 8.75
N MET A 206 8.81 15.58 8.80
CA MET A 206 8.28 14.91 9.99
C MET A 206 9.00 13.59 10.24
N GLU A 207 9.14 13.19 11.51
CA GLU A 207 9.48 11.82 11.85
C GLU A 207 8.33 10.89 11.42
N VAL A 208 8.64 9.84 10.67
CA VAL A 208 7.67 8.83 10.27
C VAL A 208 8.16 7.45 10.69
N ARG A 209 7.34 6.70 11.40
CA ARG A 209 7.67 5.33 11.78
C ARG A 209 6.45 4.44 11.92
N GLU A 210 6.67 3.15 11.87
CA GLU A 210 5.64 2.19 12.22
C GLU A 210 5.25 2.33 13.70
N ALA A 211 3.95 2.34 13.98
CA ALA A 211 3.41 2.53 15.32
C ALA A 211 3.69 1.32 16.23
N ARG A 212 4.06 1.61 17.48
CA ARG A 212 4.13 0.64 18.56
C ARG A 212 3.03 0.91 19.57
N ASP A 213 2.67 -0.11 20.36
CA ASP A 213 1.67 0.08 21.41
C ASP A 213 2.15 1.12 22.43
N ASN A 214 1.25 2.03 22.82
CA ASN A 214 1.51 3.17 23.70
C ASN A 214 2.38 4.30 23.10
N ASP A 215 2.61 4.34 21.81
CA ASP A 215 3.30 5.47 21.19
C ASP A 215 2.54 6.77 21.40
N PRO A 216 3.23 7.87 21.80
CA PRO A 216 2.59 9.17 21.89
C PRO A 216 2.28 9.73 20.51
N VAL A 217 1.08 10.28 20.34
CA VAL A 217 0.69 11.01 19.12
C VAL A 217 0.95 12.49 19.35
N VAL A 218 2.07 12.98 18.83
CA VAL A 218 2.59 14.33 19.11
C VAL A 218 2.89 15.08 17.80
N PRO A 219 2.92 16.43 17.80
CA PRO A 219 3.31 17.18 16.63
C PRO A 219 4.69 16.75 16.07
N GLY A 220 4.81 16.76 14.76
CA GLY A 220 6.03 16.36 14.06
C GLY A 220 6.22 14.84 13.90
N LEU A 221 5.30 14.02 14.42
CA LEU A 221 5.35 12.56 14.34
C LEU A 221 4.16 12.01 13.56
N ALA A 222 4.45 11.17 12.57
CA ALA A 222 3.48 10.38 11.84
C ALA A 222 3.68 8.88 12.13
N LEU A 223 2.62 8.22 12.57
CA LEU A 223 2.61 6.81 12.97
C LEU A 223 1.83 5.97 11.95
N VAL A 224 2.52 5.06 11.27
CA VAL A 224 1.92 4.13 10.30
C VAL A 224 1.45 2.87 11.05
N ALA A 225 0.23 2.46 10.83
CA ALA A 225 -0.33 1.24 11.41
C ALA A 225 0.47 0.01 10.96
N PRO A 226 0.87 -0.90 11.87
CA PRO A 226 1.52 -2.15 11.49
C PRO A 226 0.53 -3.05 10.74
N GLY A 227 1.02 -3.74 9.72
CA GLY A 227 0.26 -4.75 9.00
C GLY A 227 -0.21 -5.85 9.94
N ASN A 228 -1.33 -6.47 9.60
CA ASN A 228 -1.94 -7.55 10.39
C ASN A 228 -2.36 -7.17 11.83
N LYS A 229 -2.47 -5.87 12.14
CA LYS A 229 -2.96 -5.31 13.40
C LYS A 229 -3.86 -4.11 13.11
N HIS A 230 -4.68 -3.72 14.09
CA HIS A 230 -5.41 -2.45 14.03
C HIS A 230 -4.71 -1.38 14.85
N LEU A 231 -4.67 -0.17 14.31
CA LEU A 231 -4.24 1.04 15.03
C LEU A 231 -5.48 1.78 15.51
N VAL A 232 -5.53 2.06 16.81
CA VAL A 232 -6.59 2.88 17.42
C VAL A 232 -6.00 4.01 18.21
N LEU A 233 -6.67 5.17 18.21
CA LEU A 233 -6.33 6.30 19.04
C LEU A 233 -6.99 6.16 20.41
N GLN A 234 -6.24 6.35 21.46
CA GLN A 234 -6.74 6.40 22.84
C GLN A 234 -6.36 7.72 23.49
N ARG A 235 -7.31 8.35 24.16
CA ARG A 235 -7.04 9.52 25.00
C ARG A 235 -6.56 9.07 26.37
N SER A 236 -5.46 9.67 26.87
CA SER A 236 -4.91 9.47 28.21
C SER A 236 -4.67 10.83 28.85
N GLY A 237 -5.63 11.29 29.65
CA GLY A 237 -5.61 12.65 30.18
C GLY A 237 -5.62 13.71 29.08
N ALA A 238 -4.57 14.53 29.03
CA ALA A 238 -4.38 15.56 28.02
C ALA A 238 -3.65 15.07 26.76
N ARG A 239 -3.23 13.81 26.70
CA ARG A 239 -2.43 13.25 25.60
C ARG A 239 -3.23 12.24 24.80
N TYR A 240 -2.78 11.99 23.56
CA TYR A 240 -3.24 10.89 22.73
C TYR A 240 -2.14 9.85 22.59
N LEU A 241 -2.55 8.57 22.62
CA LEU A 241 -1.68 7.41 22.47
C LEU A 241 -2.18 6.56 21.31
N ALA A 242 -1.26 6.05 20.51
CA ALA A 242 -1.52 5.00 19.54
C ALA A 242 -1.54 3.65 20.28
N ARG A 243 -2.59 2.88 20.06
CA ARG A 243 -2.74 1.53 20.61
C ARG A 243 -2.81 0.54 19.47
N ILE A 244 -2.03 -0.51 19.61
CA ILE A 244 -2.04 -1.61 18.65
C ILE A 244 -2.95 -2.71 19.17
N LYS A 245 -3.92 -3.12 18.36
CA LYS A 245 -4.95 -4.09 18.74
C LYS A 245 -4.98 -5.26 17.78
N ASP A 246 -5.12 -6.45 18.35
CA ASP A 246 -5.59 -7.61 17.61
C ASP A 246 -7.09 -7.50 17.39
N GLY A 247 -7.58 -8.16 16.34
CA GLY A 247 -9.00 -8.21 16.01
C GLY A 247 -9.24 -8.88 14.67
N PRO A 248 -10.49 -9.22 14.33
CA PRO A 248 -10.83 -9.71 13.02
C PRO A 248 -10.64 -8.61 11.97
N PRO A 249 -10.35 -8.97 10.71
CA PRO A 249 -10.37 -8.00 9.61
C PRO A 249 -11.73 -7.29 9.52
N VAL A 250 -11.71 -5.98 9.28
CA VAL A 250 -12.91 -5.17 8.99
C VAL A 250 -12.89 -4.84 7.52
N HIS A 251 -13.98 -5.10 6.80
CA HIS A 251 -14.04 -5.03 5.34
C HIS A 251 -12.88 -5.79 4.67
N TYR A 252 -12.52 -6.96 5.24
CA TYR A 252 -11.38 -7.80 4.84
C TYR A 252 -10.01 -7.14 5.00
N GLN A 253 -9.91 -5.99 5.67
CA GLN A 253 -8.67 -5.23 5.88
C GLN A 253 -8.21 -5.27 7.34
N ARG A 254 -6.92 -5.46 7.53
CA ARG A 254 -6.21 -5.33 8.81
C ARG A 254 -4.77 -4.90 8.55
N PRO A 255 -4.43 -3.62 8.80
CA PRO A 255 -5.22 -2.58 9.48
C PRO A 255 -6.45 -2.13 8.70
N SER A 256 -7.46 -1.58 9.42
CA SER A 256 -8.67 -0.99 8.82
C SER A 256 -8.73 0.51 9.11
N VAL A 257 -9.12 1.27 8.10
CA VAL A 257 -9.34 2.72 8.17
C VAL A 257 -10.54 3.04 9.05
N ASP A 258 -11.64 2.27 8.94
CA ASP A 258 -12.83 2.44 9.78
C ASP A 258 -12.50 2.32 11.26
N VAL A 259 -11.72 1.31 11.65
CA VAL A 259 -11.28 1.12 13.03
C VAL A 259 -10.50 2.33 13.53
N LEU A 260 -9.57 2.85 12.71
CA LEU A 260 -8.81 4.05 13.04
C LEU A 260 -9.74 5.26 13.18
N PHE A 261 -10.54 5.57 12.16
CA PHE A 261 -11.39 6.76 12.12
C PHE A 261 -12.41 6.79 13.25
N GLN A 262 -13.07 5.67 13.53
CA GLN A 262 -13.98 5.55 14.66
C GLN A 262 -13.29 5.81 16.02
N SER A 263 -12.07 5.30 16.20
CA SER A 263 -11.31 5.53 17.42
C SER A 263 -10.87 6.99 17.56
N VAL A 264 -10.47 7.61 16.46
CA VAL A 264 -10.07 9.03 16.41
C VAL A 264 -11.28 9.92 16.69
N ALA A 265 -12.43 9.65 16.08
CA ALA A 265 -13.66 10.40 16.31
C ALA A 265 -14.08 10.36 17.81
N ARG A 266 -14.02 9.18 18.44
CA ARG A 266 -14.34 9.01 19.87
C ARG A 266 -13.34 9.69 20.80
N SER A 267 -12.04 9.60 20.48
CA SER A 267 -10.97 10.07 21.37
C SER A 267 -10.65 11.55 21.23
N ALA A 268 -10.68 12.08 20.01
CA ALA A 268 -10.30 13.46 19.69
C ALA A 268 -11.50 14.38 19.39
N GLY A 269 -12.64 13.82 18.95
CA GLY A 269 -13.86 14.60 18.67
C GLY A 269 -13.57 15.78 17.72
N ARG A 270 -13.87 17.00 18.15
CA ARG A 270 -13.62 18.24 17.36
C ARG A 270 -12.15 18.52 17.04
N ASN A 271 -11.24 17.82 17.67
CA ASN A 271 -9.81 17.93 17.41
C ASN A 271 -9.33 16.95 16.33
N ALA A 272 -10.20 16.06 15.86
CA ALA A 272 -9.91 15.13 14.79
C ALA A 272 -9.97 15.80 13.42
N ILE A 273 -9.03 15.44 12.56
CA ILE A 273 -9.03 15.73 11.12
C ILE A 273 -8.90 14.39 10.43
N GLY A 274 -9.97 13.95 9.73
CA GLY A 274 -9.97 12.73 8.92
C GLY A 274 -9.63 13.07 7.47
N VAL A 275 -8.73 12.30 6.87
CA VAL A 275 -8.34 12.41 5.47
C VAL A 275 -8.42 11.02 4.85
N LEU A 276 -9.34 10.82 3.94
CA LEU A 276 -9.40 9.61 3.14
C LEU A 276 -8.80 9.89 1.76
N LEU A 277 -7.76 9.16 1.42
CA LEU A 277 -7.07 9.28 0.14
C LEU A 277 -7.58 8.23 -0.86
N THR A 278 -6.78 7.94 -1.87
CA THR A 278 -7.10 6.96 -2.91
C THR A 278 -7.24 5.54 -2.38
N GLY A 279 -8.14 4.80 -2.99
CA GLY A 279 -8.37 3.39 -2.70
C GLY A 279 -9.54 2.81 -3.46
N MET A 280 -9.80 1.55 -3.24
CA MET A 280 -10.95 0.81 -3.72
C MET A 280 -11.62 0.08 -2.55
N GLY A 281 -12.94 0.07 -2.52
CA GLY A 281 -13.72 -0.57 -1.44
C GLY A 281 -14.43 0.45 -0.56
N VAL A 282 -14.94 -0.03 0.59
CA VAL A 282 -15.79 0.76 1.50
C VAL A 282 -15.12 1.08 2.85
N ASP A 283 -13.93 0.56 3.12
CA ASP A 283 -13.24 0.80 4.39
C ASP A 283 -12.77 2.25 4.47
N GLY A 284 -13.29 3.00 5.42
CA GLY A 284 -13.02 4.42 5.64
C GLY A 284 -14.00 5.38 4.96
N ALA A 285 -15.00 4.87 4.24
CA ALA A 285 -15.96 5.68 3.47
C ALA A 285 -17.21 6.06 4.29
#